data_4f27f23221bdd69a3cacef94a78c835e
#
_entry.id   4f27f23221bdd69a3cacef94a78c835e
#
_cell.length_a   1.000
_cell.length_b   1.000
_cell.length_c   1.000
_cell.angle_alpha   90.00
_cell.angle_beta   90.00
_cell.angle_gamma   90.00
#
_symmetry.space_group_name_H-M   'P 1'
#
loop_
_entity.id
_entity.type
_entity.pdbx_description
1 polymer ?
#
loop_
_entity_poly.entity_id
_entity_poly.type
_entity_poly.pdbx_seq_one_letter_code
_entity_poly.pdbx_strand_id
1 'polypeptide(L)'
;MTKKIMLLGSGELGKEFTIAAKRAGLHVIACDRYNDAPAMQVADEREVFSMLDGDALAAAVEKHRPDIIVPEIEAIRTERLFDFEKQGIQVVPSARAVNFTMNRRAIRDLASRELGLRTAKYFYAKTFEEFKRAADEIGFPCVVKPLMSSSGHGQSYVHNDNELQAAFHEAMEEGRGDVKEVIIEEFIDFDSEFTLLTVTQKNAPTIFCPPIGHVQKGGDYRESWQPYCITEEALKQAQHMADEVTKSLSGYGLWGVEFFMTKQGEVIFSELSPRPHDTGMVTLGHTINLNEFELHLRAIMGWPIPAIHLEHNGCSAVVLAKENADHEPTYDLMEALKEDRTRVRIFGKPDQHKGRRMGVVLCYGSLDADMNTLREKAKRLAATIIK
;
A
#
# COMPACT_ATOMS: atom_id res chain seq x y z
N MET A 1 -7.11 23.40 -20.88
CA MET A 1 -6.07 23.60 -19.85
C MET A 1 -5.58 22.24 -19.39
N THR A 2 -4.31 22.13 -19.08
CA THR A 2 -3.72 20.89 -18.50
C THR A 2 -4.32 20.69 -17.12
N LYS A 3 -4.82 19.49 -16.82
CA LYS A 3 -5.35 19.17 -15.48
C LYS A 3 -4.25 19.21 -14.42
N LYS A 4 -4.61 19.74 -13.25
CA LYS A 4 -3.75 19.82 -12.08
C LYS A 4 -4.07 18.71 -11.10
N ILE A 5 -3.07 17.95 -10.72
CA ILE A 5 -3.15 16.89 -9.72
C ILE A 5 -2.41 17.35 -8.46
N MET A 6 -3.07 17.33 -7.31
CA MET A 6 -2.44 17.50 -6.00
C MET A 6 -2.25 16.14 -5.37
N LEU A 7 -0.99 15.76 -5.16
CA LEU A 7 -0.60 14.52 -4.52
C LEU A 7 -0.42 14.75 -3.01
N LEU A 8 -1.15 14.02 -2.18
CA LEU A 8 -1.07 14.09 -0.73
C LEU A 8 -0.28 12.89 -0.19
N GLY A 9 0.98 13.13 0.13
CA GLY A 9 2.02 12.15 0.34
C GLY A 9 2.95 12.09 -0.87
N SER A 10 4.23 12.30 -0.63
CA SER A 10 5.23 12.42 -1.68
C SER A 10 6.34 11.39 -1.54
N GLY A 11 5.98 10.18 -1.08
CA GLY A 11 6.88 9.05 -0.92
C GLY A 11 7.31 8.40 -2.25
N GLU A 12 7.82 7.20 -2.16
CA GLU A 12 8.32 6.43 -3.31
C GLU A 12 7.23 6.09 -4.34
N LEU A 13 6.04 5.70 -3.87
CA LEU A 13 4.89 5.43 -4.75
C LEU A 13 4.42 6.71 -5.43
N GLY A 14 4.35 7.79 -4.66
CA GLY A 14 4.03 9.12 -5.18
C GLY A 14 5.02 9.60 -6.24
N LYS A 15 6.32 9.30 -6.11
CA LYS A 15 7.33 9.61 -7.12
C LYS A 15 7.05 8.90 -8.44
N GLU A 16 6.82 7.60 -8.42
CA GLU A 16 6.54 6.83 -9.64
C GLU A 16 5.20 7.24 -10.27
N PHE A 17 4.17 7.53 -9.45
CA PHE A 17 2.92 8.10 -9.93
C PHE A 17 3.13 9.48 -10.59
N THR A 18 3.91 10.36 -9.96
CA THR A 18 4.24 11.67 -10.53
C THR A 18 4.97 11.54 -11.86
N ILE A 19 5.93 10.60 -11.99
CA ILE A 19 6.62 10.33 -13.25
C ILE A 19 5.62 9.89 -14.33
N ALA A 20 4.68 9.00 -14.02
CA ALA A 20 3.64 8.59 -14.96
C ALA A 20 2.75 9.78 -15.39
N ALA A 21 2.33 10.62 -14.45
CA ALA A 21 1.55 11.82 -14.72
C ALA A 21 2.31 12.85 -15.58
N LYS A 22 3.60 13.07 -15.30
CA LYS A 22 4.47 13.97 -16.08
C LYS A 22 4.69 13.47 -17.52
N ARG A 23 4.86 12.16 -17.73
CA ARG A 23 4.93 11.57 -19.07
C ARG A 23 3.66 11.82 -19.89
N ALA A 24 2.51 11.93 -19.21
CA ALA A 24 1.22 12.25 -19.82
C ALA A 24 0.95 13.75 -19.98
N GLY A 25 1.91 14.62 -19.64
CA GLY A 25 1.80 16.07 -19.76
C GLY A 25 0.92 16.74 -18.70
N LEU A 26 0.65 16.08 -17.58
CA LEU A 26 -0.15 16.64 -16.49
C LEU A 26 0.70 17.51 -15.55
N HIS A 27 0.05 18.42 -14.85
CA HIS A 27 0.68 19.29 -13.86
C HIS A 27 0.50 18.69 -12.46
N VAL A 28 1.60 18.48 -11.73
CA VAL A 28 1.58 17.82 -10.41
C VAL A 28 2.11 18.74 -9.33
N ILE A 29 1.33 18.91 -8.27
CA ILE A 29 1.69 19.58 -7.02
C ILE A 29 1.93 18.47 -5.97
N ALA A 30 3.16 18.28 -5.52
CA ALA A 30 3.52 17.27 -4.53
C ALA A 30 3.53 17.86 -3.12
N CYS A 31 2.75 17.28 -2.20
CA CYS A 31 2.61 17.73 -0.82
C CYS A 31 3.16 16.68 0.14
N ASP A 32 3.95 17.11 1.13
CA ASP A 32 4.40 16.24 2.23
C ASP A 32 4.70 17.07 3.49
N ARG A 33 4.91 16.39 4.63
CA ARG A 33 5.27 17.04 5.91
C ARG A 33 6.73 17.50 5.97
N TYR A 34 7.59 17.04 5.06
CA TYR A 34 9.01 17.39 5.01
C TYR A 34 9.42 17.80 3.59
N ASN A 35 10.43 18.63 3.51
CA ASN A 35 10.95 19.11 2.23
C ASN A 35 11.75 18.02 1.52
N ASP A 36 11.81 18.14 0.20
CA ASP A 36 12.59 17.28 -0.68
C ASP A 36 12.17 15.80 -0.66
N ALA A 37 10.89 15.55 -0.35
CA ALA A 37 10.31 14.23 -0.45
C ALA A 37 10.41 13.68 -1.89
N PRO A 38 10.49 12.34 -2.08
CA PRO A 38 10.74 11.71 -3.38
C PRO A 38 9.93 12.26 -4.57
N ALA A 39 8.63 12.44 -4.42
CA ALA A 39 7.78 12.97 -5.51
C ALA A 39 8.03 14.46 -5.78
N MET A 40 8.42 15.25 -4.77
CA MET A 40 8.73 16.66 -4.93
C MET A 40 9.91 16.91 -5.88
N GLN A 41 10.82 15.93 -6.01
CA GLN A 41 11.99 16.02 -6.90
C GLN A 41 11.63 15.96 -8.38
N VAL A 42 10.42 15.51 -8.73
CA VAL A 42 9.95 15.30 -10.11
C VAL A 42 8.63 16.01 -10.42
N ALA A 43 8.02 16.67 -9.44
CA ALA A 43 6.79 17.44 -9.59
C ALA A 43 7.04 18.85 -10.17
N ASP A 44 5.98 19.52 -10.63
CA ASP A 44 6.04 20.91 -11.08
C ASP A 44 6.09 21.89 -9.92
N GLU A 45 5.32 21.61 -8.88
CA GLU A 45 5.22 22.44 -7.67
C GLU A 45 5.26 21.55 -6.42
N ARG A 46 5.61 22.13 -5.29
CA ARG A 46 5.69 21.45 -4.01
C ARG A 46 5.16 22.28 -2.86
N GLU A 47 4.56 21.62 -1.87
CA GLU A 47 4.10 22.23 -0.61
C GLU A 47 4.54 21.38 0.57
N VAL A 48 4.99 22.05 1.63
CA VAL A 48 5.45 21.38 2.86
C VAL A 48 4.56 21.80 4.01
N PHE A 49 3.72 20.88 4.47
CA PHE A 49 2.82 21.06 5.61
C PHE A 49 2.37 19.71 6.15
N SER A 50 1.86 19.70 7.38
CA SER A 50 1.21 18.50 7.93
C SER A 50 -0.19 18.34 7.34
N MET A 51 -0.43 17.28 6.60
CA MET A 51 -1.76 16.98 6.02
C MET A 51 -2.80 16.58 7.07
N LEU A 52 -2.38 16.36 8.33
CA LEU A 52 -3.28 16.26 9.49
C LEU A 52 -3.80 17.63 9.96
N ASP A 53 -3.15 18.73 9.55
CA ASP A 53 -3.64 20.08 9.74
C ASP A 53 -4.65 20.40 8.61
N GLY A 54 -5.94 20.38 8.95
CA GLY A 54 -7.02 20.61 7.99
C GLY A 54 -7.07 22.02 7.43
N ASP A 55 -6.56 23.02 8.13
CA ASP A 55 -6.54 24.40 7.68
C ASP A 55 -5.37 24.64 6.72
N ALA A 56 -4.20 24.08 7.01
CA ALA A 56 -3.08 24.08 6.09
C ALA A 56 -3.40 23.34 4.79
N LEU A 57 -4.06 22.18 4.88
CA LEU A 57 -4.53 21.44 3.72
C LEU A 57 -5.53 22.25 2.88
N ALA A 58 -6.50 22.90 3.52
CA ALA A 58 -7.48 23.73 2.82
C ALA A 58 -6.81 24.93 2.14
N ALA A 59 -5.87 25.60 2.80
CA ALA A 59 -5.11 26.72 2.22
C ALA A 59 -4.28 26.30 1.00
N ALA A 60 -3.65 25.11 1.03
CA ALA A 60 -2.92 24.58 -0.11
C ALA A 60 -3.86 24.28 -1.30
N VAL A 61 -5.03 23.70 -1.06
CA VAL A 61 -6.05 23.43 -2.09
C VAL A 61 -6.57 24.73 -2.68
N GLU A 62 -6.86 25.75 -1.87
CA GLU A 62 -7.30 27.06 -2.34
C GLU A 62 -6.24 27.78 -3.21
N LYS A 63 -4.97 27.71 -2.78
CA LYS A 63 -3.83 28.29 -3.50
C LYS A 63 -3.64 27.69 -4.89
N HIS A 64 -3.62 26.36 -4.98
CA HIS A 64 -3.27 25.65 -6.21
C HIS A 64 -4.47 25.32 -7.10
N ARG A 65 -5.67 25.24 -6.53
CA ARG A 65 -6.94 24.89 -7.21
C ARG A 65 -6.78 23.65 -8.09
N PRO A 66 -6.47 22.48 -7.49
CA PRO A 66 -6.30 21.25 -8.25
C PRO A 66 -7.65 20.76 -8.82
N ASP A 67 -7.60 20.08 -9.95
CA ASP A 67 -8.76 19.36 -10.50
C ASP A 67 -8.96 18.02 -9.78
N ILE A 68 -7.86 17.40 -9.33
CA ILE A 68 -7.83 16.06 -8.76
C ILE A 68 -6.92 16.07 -7.52
N ILE A 69 -7.40 15.48 -6.43
CA ILE A 69 -6.61 15.21 -5.22
C ILE A 69 -6.36 13.70 -5.15
N VAL A 70 -5.09 13.31 -5.06
CA VAL A 70 -4.63 11.92 -5.02
C VAL A 70 -3.92 11.67 -3.69
N PRO A 71 -4.59 11.05 -2.70
CA PRO A 71 -3.96 10.58 -1.48
C PRO A 71 -3.00 9.41 -1.76
N GLU A 72 -1.82 9.48 -1.16
CA GLU A 72 -0.78 8.45 -1.27
C GLU A 72 -0.38 7.90 0.11
N ILE A 73 -0.78 8.59 1.17
CA ILE A 73 -0.55 8.15 2.57
C ILE A 73 -1.84 8.19 3.36
N GLU A 74 -1.82 7.56 4.54
CA GLU A 74 -2.96 7.51 5.46
C GLU A 74 -3.03 8.73 6.42
N ALA A 75 -1.93 9.47 6.61
CA ALA A 75 -1.86 10.58 7.58
C ALA A 75 -2.45 11.90 7.01
N ILE A 76 -3.74 11.91 6.73
CA ILE A 76 -4.48 13.03 6.14
C ILE A 76 -5.72 13.35 7.00
N ARG A 77 -6.10 14.62 7.08
CA ARG A 77 -7.37 15.06 7.66
C ARG A 77 -8.52 14.74 6.68
N THR A 78 -9.00 13.51 6.73
CA THR A 78 -9.93 12.95 5.73
C THR A 78 -11.26 13.65 5.68
N GLU A 79 -11.69 14.30 6.76
CA GLU A 79 -12.94 15.09 6.79
C GLU A 79 -12.91 16.22 5.74
N ARG A 80 -11.73 16.84 5.51
CA ARG A 80 -11.54 17.87 4.47
C ARG A 80 -11.72 17.34 3.07
N LEU A 81 -11.43 16.06 2.83
CA LEU A 81 -11.61 15.45 1.50
C LEU A 81 -13.08 15.44 1.07
N PHE A 82 -14.02 15.20 2.01
CA PHE A 82 -15.45 15.31 1.73
C PHE A 82 -15.88 16.74 1.39
N ASP A 83 -15.26 17.74 2.01
CA ASP A 83 -15.56 19.14 1.69
C ASP A 83 -15.04 19.51 0.28
N PHE A 84 -13.91 18.99 -0.12
CA PHE A 84 -13.37 19.19 -1.48
C PHE A 84 -14.23 18.50 -2.55
N GLU A 85 -14.74 17.28 -2.29
CA GLU A 85 -15.70 16.64 -3.20
C GLU A 85 -16.98 17.48 -3.37
N LYS A 86 -17.53 18.07 -2.30
CA LYS A 86 -18.68 18.99 -2.36
C LYS A 86 -18.40 20.23 -3.19
N GLN A 87 -17.14 20.68 -3.26
CA GLN A 87 -16.69 21.80 -4.08
C GLN A 87 -16.46 21.40 -5.55
N GLY A 88 -16.64 20.12 -5.90
CA GLY A 88 -16.46 19.60 -7.26
C GLY A 88 -15.04 19.18 -7.60
N ILE A 89 -14.13 19.11 -6.63
CA ILE A 89 -12.78 18.57 -6.81
C ILE A 89 -12.88 17.04 -6.74
N GLN A 90 -12.29 16.35 -7.71
CA GLN A 90 -12.23 14.89 -7.69
C GLN A 90 -11.23 14.42 -6.62
N VAL A 91 -11.69 13.62 -5.66
CA VAL A 91 -10.83 12.90 -4.71
C VAL A 91 -10.72 11.44 -5.14
N VAL A 92 -9.54 10.87 -5.06
CA VAL A 92 -9.24 9.53 -5.60
C VAL A 92 -8.96 8.52 -4.48
N PRO A 93 -9.53 7.32 -4.55
CA PRO A 93 -10.63 6.93 -5.43
C PRO A 93 -11.93 7.65 -5.05
N SER A 94 -12.13 7.95 -3.75
CA SER A 94 -13.17 8.79 -3.16
C SER A 94 -12.76 9.21 -1.74
N ALA A 95 -13.33 10.30 -1.21
CA ALA A 95 -13.11 10.71 0.19
C ALA A 95 -13.56 9.60 1.17
N ARG A 96 -14.66 8.90 0.85
CA ARG A 96 -15.13 7.75 1.62
C ARG A 96 -14.11 6.64 1.68
N ALA A 97 -13.51 6.26 0.55
CA ALA A 97 -12.51 5.20 0.48
C ALA A 97 -11.28 5.52 1.35
N VAL A 98 -10.75 6.73 1.21
CA VAL A 98 -9.59 7.18 2.01
C VAL A 98 -9.91 7.19 3.51
N ASN A 99 -11.10 7.68 3.89
CA ASN A 99 -11.51 7.71 5.29
C ASN A 99 -11.68 6.30 5.89
N PHE A 100 -12.31 5.38 5.15
CA PHE A 100 -12.51 4.00 5.62
C PHE A 100 -11.21 3.23 5.79
N THR A 101 -10.29 3.37 4.87
CA THR A 101 -9.01 2.62 4.90
C THR A 101 -8.05 3.13 5.97
N MET A 102 -8.20 4.38 6.42
CA MET A 102 -7.46 4.90 7.57
C MET A 102 -7.95 4.33 8.91
N ASN A 103 -9.16 3.80 8.95
CA ASN A 103 -9.80 3.29 10.17
C ASN A 103 -9.97 1.77 10.05
N ARG A 104 -9.13 1.00 10.77
CA ARG A 104 -9.17 -0.47 10.78
C ARG A 104 -10.54 -1.02 11.17
N ARG A 105 -11.25 -0.36 12.07
CA ARG A 105 -12.63 -0.73 12.42
C ARG A 105 -13.54 -0.61 11.20
N ALA A 106 -13.51 0.54 10.52
CA ALA A 106 -14.42 0.80 9.41
C ALA A 106 -14.23 -0.22 8.28
N ILE A 107 -12.99 -0.45 7.85
CA ILE A 107 -12.72 -1.40 6.76
C ILE A 107 -12.99 -2.85 7.18
N ARG A 108 -12.68 -3.23 8.43
CA ARG A 108 -12.90 -4.58 8.93
C ARG A 108 -14.40 -4.89 9.08
N ASP A 109 -15.16 -3.96 9.66
CA ASP A 109 -16.59 -4.11 9.83
C ASP A 109 -17.31 -4.11 8.46
N LEU A 110 -16.89 -3.27 7.52
CA LEU A 110 -17.39 -3.29 6.15
C LEU A 110 -17.18 -4.67 5.50
N ALA A 111 -15.95 -5.17 5.49
CA ALA A 111 -15.63 -6.44 4.84
C ALA A 111 -16.37 -7.62 5.51
N SER A 112 -16.28 -7.73 6.84
CA SER A 112 -16.80 -8.89 7.57
C SER A 112 -18.29 -8.83 7.84
N ARG A 113 -18.81 -7.69 8.38
CA ARG A 113 -20.20 -7.60 8.88
C ARG A 113 -21.18 -7.15 7.82
N GLU A 114 -20.80 -6.18 6.98
CA GLU A 114 -21.72 -5.63 5.98
C GLU A 114 -21.71 -6.48 4.71
N LEU A 115 -20.52 -6.87 4.24
CA LEU A 115 -20.36 -7.64 3.00
C LEU A 115 -20.25 -9.17 3.22
N GLY A 116 -20.12 -9.62 4.48
CA GLY A 116 -20.05 -11.05 4.79
C GLY A 116 -18.81 -11.77 4.25
N LEU A 117 -17.73 -11.05 3.97
CA LEU A 117 -16.51 -11.62 3.44
C LEU A 117 -15.72 -12.36 4.53
N ARG A 118 -14.99 -13.41 4.14
CA ARG A 118 -14.10 -14.15 5.04
C ARG A 118 -12.90 -13.30 5.42
N THR A 119 -12.84 -12.90 6.69
CA THR A 119 -11.72 -12.19 7.33
C THR A 119 -11.22 -12.99 8.53
N ALA A 120 -10.10 -12.61 9.15
CA ALA A 120 -9.78 -13.08 10.50
C ALA A 120 -10.93 -12.75 11.46
N LYS A 121 -11.24 -13.65 12.41
CA LYS A 121 -12.17 -13.34 13.51
C LYS A 121 -11.56 -12.23 14.36
N TYR A 122 -12.36 -11.27 14.83
CA TYR A 122 -11.84 -10.12 15.54
C TYR A 122 -12.80 -9.57 16.59
N PHE A 123 -12.23 -8.88 17.58
CA PHE A 123 -12.94 -8.08 18.56
C PHE A 123 -12.24 -6.74 18.79
N TYR A 124 -12.96 -5.79 19.33
CA TYR A 124 -12.44 -4.50 19.77
C TYR A 124 -12.45 -4.41 21.28
N ALA A 125 -11.46 -3.73 21.85
CA ALA A 125 -11.37 -3.53 23.29
C ALA A 125 -10.85 -2.12 23.64
N LYS A 126 -11.50 -1.49 24.60
CA LYS A 126 -11.07 -0.21 25.20
C LYS A 126 -10.47 -0.39 26.58
N THR A 127 -10.82 -1.47 27.27
CA THR A 127 -10.30 -1.82 28.58
C THR A 127 -9.59 -3.17 28.54
N PHE A 128 -8.71 -3.38 29.50
CA PHE A 128 -8.01 -4.66 29.60
C PHE A 128 -8.95 -5.83 29.87
N GLU A 129 -10.03 -5.62 30.60
CA GLU A 129 -11.04 -6.64 30.89
C GLU A 129 -11.78 -7.08 29.61
N GLU A 130 -12.15 -6.11 28.75
CA GLU A 130 -12.73 -6.41 27.43
C GLU A 130 -11.74 -7.17 26.55
N PHE A 131 -10.49 -6.73 26.56
CA PHE A 131 -9.41 -7.34 25.79
C PHE A 131 -9.16 -8.77 26.19
N LYS A 132 -9.10 -9.05 27.50
CA LYS A 132 -8.91 -10.41 28.03
C LYS A 132 -10.04 -11.34 27.60
N ARG A 133 -11.30 -10.89 27.74
CA ARG A 133 -12.47 -11.69 27.28
C ARG A 133 -12.41 -11.98 25.78
N ALA A 134 -11.98 -11.01 24.98
CA ALA A 134 -11.82 -11.18 23.55
C ALA A 134 -10.71 -12.21 23.22
N ALA A 135 -9.60 -12.18 23.96
CA ALA A 135 -8.52 -13.16 23.82
C ALA A 135 -8.98 -14.57 24.17
N ASP A 136 -9.76 -14.73 25.26
CA ASP A 136 -10.33 -16.03 25.66
C ASP A 136 -11.27 -16.60 24.57
N GLU A 137 -11.99 -15.72 23.84
CA GLU A 137 -12.91 -16.13 22.77
C GLU A 137 -12.22 -16.42 21.44
N ILE A 138 -11.12 -15.72 21.12
CA ILE A 138 -10.32 -15.95 19.92
C ILE A 138 -9.41 -17.17 20.10
N GLY A 139 -8.82 -17.32 21.28
CA GLY A 139 -7.78 -18.29 21.55
C GLY A 139 -6.38 -17.81 21.17
N PHE A 140 -5.39 -18.68 21.39
CA PHE A 140 -3.98 -18.39 21.10
C PHE A 140 -3.42 -19.30 19.99
N PRO A 141 -2.46 -18.79 19.19
CA PRO A 141 -1.98 -17.43 19.18
C PRO A 141 -3.00 -16.44 18.62
N CYS A 142 -2.90 -15.17 18.99
CA CYS A 142 -3.70 -14.08 18.42
C CYS A 142 -2.84 -12.87 18.09
N VAL A 143 -3.38 -11.93 17.31
CA VAL A 143 -2.70 -10.70 16.87
C VAL A 143 -3.39 -9.50 17.46
N VAL A 144 -2.63 -8.60 18.06
CA VAL A 144 -3.12 -7.36 18.66
C VAL A 144 -2.59 -6.18 17.89
N LYS A 145 -3.45 -5.24 17.56
CA LYS A 145 -3.07 -4.04 16.77
C LYS A 145 -3.79 -2.81 17.32
N PRO A 146 -3.17 -1.61 17.25
CA PRO A 146 -3.90 -0.34 17.37
C PRO A 146 -4.93 -0.22 16.23
N LEU A 147 -6.04 0.49 16.46
CA LEU A 147 -7.01 0.77 15.37
C LEU A 147 -6.44 1.69 14.28
N MET A 148 -5.53 2.58 14.65
CA MET A 148 -4.90 3.50 13.72
C MET A 148 -3.37 3.35 13.80
N SER A 149 -2.81 2.59 12.89
CA SER A 149 -1.36 2.44 12.69
C SER A 149 -1.08 1.94 11.27
N SER A 150 0.17 2.09 10.82
CA SER A 150 0.65 1.58 9.53
C SER A 150 1.95 0.80 9.72
N SER A 151 2.33 -0.03 8.76
CA SER A 151 3.59 -0.78 8.74
C SER A 151 3.83 -1.60 10.01
N GLY A 152 2.79 -2.19 10.59
CA GLY A 152 2.91 -3.07 11.77
C GLY A 152 3.27 -2.37 13.09
N HIS A 153 3.32 -1.04 13.16
CA HIS A 153 3.60 -0.34 14.41
C HIS A 153 2.55 -0.64 15.48
N GLY A 154 3.01 -1.03 16.67
CA GLY A 154 2.17 -1.43 17.81
C GLY A 154 1.46 -2.77 17.61
N GLN A 155 1.87 -3.58 16.63
CA GLN A 155 1.35 -4.93 16.43
C GLN A 155 2.15 -5.93 17.25
N SER A 156 1.45 -6.73 18.07
CA SER A 156 2.03 -7.81 18.85
C SER A 156 1.40 -9.16 18.51
N TYR A 157 2.22 -10.22 18.49
CA TYR A 157 1.78 -11.61 18.45
C TYR A 157 1.74 -12.14 19.88
N VAL A 158 0.59 -12.62 20.31
CA VAL A 158 0.34 -13.09 21.68
C VAL A 158 0.13 -14.60 21.67
N HIS A 159 0.98 -15.32 22.38
CA HIS A 159 0.98 -16.78 22.38
C HIS A 159 0.32 -17.37 23.63
N ASN A 160 0.16 -16.59 24.69
CA ASN A 160 -0.42 -17.03 25.96
C ASN A 160 -0.86 -15.85 26.83
N ASP A 161 -1.62 -16.14 27.89
CA ASP A 161 -2.17 -15.15 28.83
C ASP A 161 -1.14 -14.20 29.45
N ASN A 162 0.10 -14.64 29.67
CA ASN A 162 1.12 -13.82 30.34
C ASN A 162 1.58 -12.62 29.46
N GLU A 163 1.39 -12.71 28.15
CA GLU A 163 1.78 -11.69 27.18
C GLU A 163 0.68 -10.63 26.97
N LEU A 164 -0.56 -10.90 27.38
CA LEU A 164 -1.73 -10.06 27.10
C LEU A 164 -1.56 -8.62 27.60
N GLN A 165 -1.07 -8.45 28.84
CA GLN A 165 -0.99 -7.11 29.45
C GLN A 165 0.03 -6.22 28.72
N ALA A 166 1.17 -6.78 28.35
CA ALA A 166 2.20 -6.07 27.60
C ALA A 166 1.70 -5.69 26.20
N ALA A 167 1.08 -6.63 25.49
CA ALA A 167 0.54 -6.39 24.14
C ALA A 167 -0.59 -5.33 24.12
N PHE A 168 -1.49 -5.37 25.11
CA PHE A 168 -2.54 -4.35 25.23
C PHE A 168 -1.94 -2.96 25.47
N HIS A 169 -0.98 -2.85 26.39
CA HIS A 169 -0.33 -1.58 26.71
C HIS A 169 0.41 -1.01 25.50
N GLU A 170 1.22 -1.81 24.83
CA GLU A 170 1.94 -1.44 23.62
C GLU A 170 0.99 -0.92 22.54
N ALA A 171 -0.08 -1.67 22.24
CA ALA A 171 -1.05 -1.28 21.21
C ALA A 171 -1.82 0.00 21.59
N MET A 172 -2.09 0.25 22.88
CA MET A 172 -2.75 1.47 23.36
C MET A 172 -1.82 2.67 23.32
N GLU A 173 -0.51 2.51 23.51
CA GLU A 173 0.48 3.60 23.47
C GLU A 173 0.83 3.99 22.04
N GLU A 174 1.09 3.01 21.16
CA GLU A 174 1.51 3.19 19.77
C GLU A 174 0.38 3.62 18.84
N GLY A 175 -0.87 3.56 19.30
CA GLY A 175 -2.04 4.00 18.54
C GLY A 175 -2.00 5.48 18.21
N ARG A 176 -2.18 5.84 16.93
CA ARG A 176 -2.29 7.22 16.46
C ARG A 176 -3.72 7.77 16.63
N GLY A 177 -3.83 9.08 16.89
CA GLY A 177 -5.11 9.77 17.02
C GLY A 177 -5.73 9.69 18.42
N ASP A 178 -6.97 10.22 18.54
CA ASP A 178 -7.63 10.42 19.82
C ASP A 178 -8.38 9.18 20.31
N VAL A 179 -8.53 8.16 19.47
CA VAL A 179 -9.27 6.93 19.79
C VAL A 179 -8.34 5.91 20.42
N LYS A 180 -8.46 5.72 21.72
CA LYS A 180 -7.74 4.69 22.49
C LYS A 180 -8.54 3.39 22.49
N GLU A 181 -8.33 2.56 21.48
CA GLU A 181 -8.98 1.27 21.31
C GLU A 181 -8.05 0.35 20.51
N VAL A 182 -8.08 -0.94 20.81
CA VAL A 182 -7.31 -1.96 20.12
C VAL A 182 -8.22 -2.95 19.40
N ILE A 183 -7.72 -3.59 18.36
CA ILE A 183 -8.31 -4.76 17.73
C ILE A 183 -7.47 -5.98 18.10
N ILE A 184 -8.15 -7.06 18.48
CA ILE A 184 -7.56 -8.38 18.65
C ILE A 184 -8.12 -9.29 17.57
N GLU A 185 -7.24 -9.99 16.85
CA GLU A 185 -7.58 -10.78 15.68
C GLU A 185 -7.08 -12.22 15.84
N GLU A 186 -7.82 -13.15 15.27
CA GLU A 186 -7.38 -14.53 15.04
C GLU A 186 -6.04 -14.55 14.31
N PHE A 187 -5.10 -15.35 14.79
CA PHE A 187 -3.88 -15.61 14.03
C PHE A 187 -4.21 -16.58 12.90
N ILE A 188 -4.04 -16.11 11.66
CA ILE A 188 -4.21 -16.95 10.48
C ILE A 188 -2.90 -17.69 10.21
N ASP A 189 -2.92 -19.03 10.31
CA ASP A 189 -1.80 -19.89 9.87
C ASP A 189 -1.84 -20.00 8.34
N PHE A 190 -1.38 -18.95 7.69
CA PHE A 190 -1.34 -18.89 6.23
C PHE A 190 -0.08 -19.57 5.66
N ASP A 191 -0.21 -20.07 4.44
CA ASP A 191 0.91 -20.57 3.65
C ASP A 191 1.67 -19.39 2.99
N SER A 192 0.92 -18.42 2.52
CA SER A 192 1.47 -17.27 1.77
C SER A 192 0.53 -16.07 1.80
N GLU A 193 1.09 -14.92 1.47
CA GLU A 193 0.37 -13.65 1.31
C GLU A 193 0.44 -13.20 -0.15
N PHE A 194 -0.64 -12.63 -0.64
CA PHE A 194 -0.65 -12.04 -1.98
C PHE A 194 -1.49 -10.78 -2.08
N THR A 195 -1.14 -9.93 -3.03
CA THR A 195 -1.86 -8.71 -3.38
C THR A 195 -2.56 -8.90 -4.73
N LEU A 196 -3.82 -8.49 -4.80
CA LEU A 196 -4.56 -8.36 -6.04
C LEU A 196 -4.75 -6.88 -6.36
N LEU A 197 -3.94 -6.35 -7.28
CA LEU A 197 -4.15 -5.01 -7.80
C LEU A 197 -5.47 -4.98 -8.57
N THR A 198 -6.40 -4.17 -8.07
CA THR A 198 -7.77 -4.05 -8.57
C THR A 198 -7.96 -2.64 -9.12
N VAL A 199 -8.53 -2.50 -10.30
CA VAL A 199 -8.73 -1.19 -10.94
C VAL A 199 -10.20 -0.94 -11.18
N THR A 200 -10.77 0.00 -10.45
CA THR A 200 -12.14 0.48 -10.68
C THR A 200 -12.12 1.61 -11.71
N GLN A 201 -13.06 1.56 -12.66
CA GLN A 201 -13.09 2.47 -13.80
C GLN A 201 -14.41 3.25 -13.85
N LYS A 202 -14.36 4.49 -14.36
CA LYS A 202 -15.55 5.36 -14.45
C LYS A 202 -16.65 4.81 -15.36
N ASN A 203 -16.26 4.26 -16.50
CA ASN A 203 -17.19 3.89 -17.57
C ASN A 203 -16.96 2.46 -18.08
N ALA A 204 -16.32 1.60 -17.28
CA ALA A 204 -16.02 0.23 -17.64
C ALA A 204 -16.06 -0.66 -16.39
N PRO A 205 -16.16 -1.98 -16.53
CA PRO A 205 -16.09 -2.91 -15.40
C PRO A 205 -14.77 -2.82 -14.64
N THR A 206 -14.78 -3.26 -13.39
CA THR A 206 -13.56 -3.50 -12.59
C THR A 206 -12.68 -4.52 -13.32
N ILE A 207 -11.39 -4.27 -13.34
CA ILE A 207 -10.37 -5.18 -13.88
C ILE A 207 -9.34 -5.53 -12.82
N PHE A 208 -8.74 -6.70 -12.96
CA PHE A 208 -7.78 -7.25 -12.00
C PHE A 208 -6.45 -7.54 -12.69
N CYS A 209 -5.36 -7.19 -12.02
CA CYS A 209 -4.03 -7.62 -12.46
C CYS A 209 -3.79 -9.09 -12.09
N PRO A 210 -2.85 -9.77 -12.75
CA PRO A 210 -2.32 -11.03 -12.25
C PRO A 210 -1.87 -10.90 -10.78
N PRO A 211 -2.15 -11.88 -9.89
CA PRO A 211 -1.80 -11.80 -8.48
C PRO A 211 -0.30 -11.61 -8.26
N ILE A 212 0.03 -10.93 -7.17
CA ILE A 212 1.39 -10.62 -6.75
C ILE A 212 1.64 -11.31 -5.41
N GLY A 213 2.55 -12.28 -5.36
CA GLY A 213 3.03 -12.83 -4.10
C GLY A 213 4.03 -11.89 -3.44
N HIS A 214 4.06 -11.86 -2.12
CA HIS A 214 4.98 -10.99 -1.39
C HIS A 214 5.43 -11.59 -0.06
N VAL A 215 6.48 -11.01 0.50
CA VAL A 215 6.99 -11.32 1.83
C VAL A 215 7.12 -10.01 2.60
N GLN A 216 6.56 -10.02 3.81
CA GLN A 216 6.74 -8.97 4.81
C GLN A 216 7.62 -9.47 5.96
N LYS A 217 8.31 -8.57 6.63
CA LYS A 217 9.05 -8.84 7.86
C LYS A 217 8.81 -7.75 8.87
N GLY A 218 8.15 -8.09 9.97
CA GLY A 218 7.74 -7.12 10.98
C GLY A 218 6.75 -6.06 10.45
N GLY A 219 5.86 -6.45 9.53
CA GLY A 219 4.91 -5.56 8.87
C GLY A 219 5.49 -4.72 7.72
N ASP A 220 6.80 -4.84 7.45
CA ASP A 220 7.46 -4.13 6.36
C ASP A 220 7.62 -5.00 5.12
N TYR A 221 7.24 -4.49 3.96
CA TYR A 221 7.47 -5.09 2.65
C TYR A 221 8.96 -5.37 2.41
N ARG A 222 9.29 -6.57 1.93
CA ARG A 222 10.68 -7.02 1.65
C ARG A 222 10.90 -7.43 0.22
N GLU A 223 10.00 -8.22 -0.35
CA GLU A 223 10.04 -8.64 -1.74
C GLU A 223 8.65 -8.92 -2.27
N SER A 224 8.46 -8.83 -3.58
CA SER A 224 7.28 -9.29 -4.29
C SER A 224 7.64 -9.93 -5.62
N TRP A 225 6.74 -10.75 -6.14
CA TRP A 225 6.91 -11.40 -7.45
C TRP A 225 5.58 -11.54 -8.17
N GLN A 226 5.63 -11.52 -9.48
CA GLN A 226 4.47 -11.66 -10.36
C GLN A 226 4.82 -12.51 -11.59
N PRO A 227 3.98 -13.52 -11.94
CA PRO A 227 2.73 -13.85 -11.26
C PRO A 227 2.95 -14.64 -9.96
N TYR A 228 2.00 -14.51 -9.05
CA TYR A 228 1.81 -15.46 -7.96
C TYR A 228 0.82 -16.51 -8.40
N CYS A 229 1.21 -17.80 -8.37
CA CYS A 229 0.40 -18.89 -8.86
C CYS A 229 -0.62 -19.34 -7.80
N ILE A 230 -1.90 -19.23 -8.10
CA ILE A 230 -3.02 -19.73 -7.29
C ILE A 230 -4.00 -20.48 -8.17
N THR A 231 -4.89 -21.26 -7.56
CA THR A 231 -5.95 -21.98 -8.29
C THR A 231 -6.96 -20.99 -8.90
N GLU A 232 -7.65 -21.41 -9.91
CA GLU A 232 -8.70 -20.59 -10.56
C GLU A 232 -9.83 -20.24 -9.56
N GLU A 233 -10.17 -21.17 -8.66
CA GLU A 233 -11.17 -20.98 -7.61
C GLU A 233 -10.74 -19.92 -6.62
N ALA A 234 -9.49 -19.98 -6.16
CA ALA A 234 -8.93 -18.98 -5.24
C ALA A 234 -8.84 -17.59 -5.88
N LEU A 235 -8.47 -17.54 -7.18
CA LEU A 235 -8.45 -16.28 -7.92
C LEU A 235 -9.86 -15.68 -8.04
N LYS A 236 -10.87 -16.48 -8.37
CA LYS A 236 -12.26 -16.02 -8.43
C LYS A 236 -12.77 -15.51 -7.07
N GLN A 237 -12.42 -16.20 -5.98
CA GLN A 237 -12.76 -15.75 -4.64
C GLN A 237 -12.12 -14.40 -4.30
N ALA A 238 -10.81 -14.25 -4.55
CA ALA A 238 -10.10 -12.99 -4.34
C ALA A 238 -10.69 -11.85 -5.18
N GLN A 239 -10.96 -12.08 -6.46
CA GLN A 239 -11.58 -11.11 -7.35
C GLN A 239 -12.99 -10.70 -6.88
N HIS A 240 -13.80 -11.65 -6.43
CA HIS A 240 -15.13 -11.36 -5.87
C HIS A 240 -15.01 -10.47 -4.62
N MET A 241 -14.16 -10.84 -3.66
CA MET A 241 -13.97 -10.05 -2.44
C MET A 241 -13.46 -8.63 -2.74
N ALA A 242 -12.49 -8.51 -3.65
CA ALA A 242 -11.94 -7.21 -4.06
C ALA A 242 -12.99 -6.34 -4.76
N ASP A 243 -13.81 -6.92 -5.64
CA ASP A 243 -14.87 -6.21 -6.36
C ASP A 243 -15.96 -5.68 -5.39
N GLU A 244 -16.41 -6.52 -4.45
CA GLU A 244 -17.42 -6.16 -3.45
C GLU A 244 -16.94 -4.99 -2.56
N VAL A 245 -15.72 -5.07 -2.03
CA VAL A 245 -15.19 -4.02 -1.15
C VAL A 245 -14.97 -2.72 -1.92
N THR A 246 -14.34 -2.77 -3.09
CA THR A 246 -14.04 -1.56 -3.86
C THR A 246 -15.30 -0.87 -4.38
N LYS A 247 -16.31 -1.63 -4.81
CA LYS A 247 -17.64 -1.09 -5.18
C LYS A 247 -18.34 -0.42 -4.02
N SER A 248 -18.31 -1.03 -2.83
CA SER A 248 -18.91 -0.46 -1.62
C SER A 248 -18.27 0.87 -1.21
N LEU A 249 -16.96 1.00 -1.40
CA LEU A 249 -16.22 2.24 -1.10
C LEU A 249 -16.37 3.30 -2.18
N SER A 250 -16.78 2.92 -3.37
CA SER A 250 -16.98 3.76 -4.56
C SER A 250 -15.71 4.51 -5.04
N GLY A 251 -15.83 5.17 -6.19
CA GLY A 251 -14.72 5.93 -6.79
C GLY A 251 -13.96 5.15 -7.85
N TYR A 252 -12.92 5.80 -8.40
CA TYR A 252 -12.14 5.28 -9.53
C TYR A 252 -10.66 5.37 -9.20
N GLY A 253 -9.94 4.29 -9.45
CA GLY A 253 -8.51 4.24 -9.16
C GLY A 253 -8.00 2.80 -9.09
N LEU A 254 -6.75 2.67 -8.71
CA LEU A 254 -6.14 1.39 -8.41
C LEU A 254 -6.19 1.15 -6.89
N TRP A 255 -6.43 -0.10 -6.54
CA TRP A 255 -6.51 -0.57 -5.16
C TRP A 255 -5.56 -1.74 -4.97
N GLY A 256 -4.78 -1.72 -3.90
CA GLY A 256 -4.01 -2.88 -3.44
C GLY A 256 -4.84 -3.65 -2.44
N VAL A 257 -5.36 -4.82 -2.82
CA VAL A 257 -6.16 -5.68 -1.94
C VAL A 257 -5.30 -6.86 -1.51
N GLU A 258 -5.09 -7.02 -0.20
CA GLU A 258 -4.25 -8.05 0.37
C GLU A 258 -5.05 -9.22 0.92
N PHE A 259 -4.53 -10.41 0.69
CA PHE A 259 -5.13 -11.66 1.09
C PHE A 259 -4.12 -12.61 1.72
N PHE A 260 -4.59 -13.40 2.67
CA PHE A 260 -3.89 -14.62 3.09
C PHE A 260 -4.39 -15.81 2.27
N MET A 261 -3.48 -16.69 1.92
CA MET A 261 -3.76 -18.02 1.38
C MET A 261 -3.46 -19.05 2.45
N THR A 262 -4.46 -19.80 2.88
CA THR A 262 -4.23 -20.90 3.83
C THR A 262 -3.64 -22.13 3.14
N LYS A 263 -3.07 -23.05 3.92
CA LYS A 263 -2.58 -24.36 3.42
C LYS A 263 -3.67 -25.20 2.76
N GLN A 264 -4.94 -24.93 3.07
CA GLN A 264 -6.10 -25.59 2.50
C GLN A 264 -6.62 -24.92 1.23
N GLY A 265 -6.00 -23.80 0.80
CA GLY A 265 -6.40 -23.03 -0.39
C GLY A 265 -7.54 -22.05 -0.13
N GLU A 266 -7.90 -21.78 1.13
CA GLU A 266 -8.88 -20.74 1.47
C GLU A 266 -8.27 -19.35 1.32
N VAL A 267 -9.01 -18.44 0.71
CA VAL A 267 -8.65 -17.02 0.58
C VAL A 267 -9.30 -16.22 1.70
N ILE A 268 -8.50 -15.48 2.43
CA ILE A 268 -8.96 -14.64 3.54
C ILE A 268 -8.58 -13.18 3.27
N PHE A 269 -9.58 -12.28 3.27
CA PHE A 269 -9.35 -10.86 3.12
C PHE A 269 -8.55 -10.31 4.32
N SER A 270 -7.46 -9.65 4.04
CA SER A 270 -6.57 -9.05 5.06
C SER A 270 -6.73 -7.55 5.15
N GLU A 271 -6.34 -6.82 4.13
CA GLU A 271 -6.31 -5.35 4.13
C GLU A 271 -6.57 -4.79 2.72
N LEU A 272 -6.83 -3.48 2.64
CA LEU A 272 -7.04 -2.78 1.38
C LEU A 272 -6.42 -1.38 1.46
N SER A 273 -5.64 -1.03 0.44
CA SER A 273 -5.11 0.32 0.22
C SER A 273 -5.79 0.94 -1.00
N PRO A 274 -6.36 2.16 -0.90
CA PRO A 274 -7.08 2.82 -2.00
C PRO A 274 -6.11 3.60 -2.92
N ARG A 275 -4.97 3.01 -3.25
CA ARG A 275 -3.84 3.63 -3.94
C ARG A 275 -2.88 2.57 -4.47
N PRO A 276 -1.88 2.95 -5.30
CA PRO A 276 -0.76 2.06 -5.63
C PRO A 276 -0.14 1.42 -4.38
N HIS A 277 0.32 0.20 -4.51
CA HIS A 277 0.75 -0.64 -3.41
C HIS A 277 2.24 -0.97 -3.50
N ASP A 278 2.94 -1.04 -2.36
CA ASP A 278 4.38 -1.35 -2.32
C ASP A 278 4.73 -2.64 -3.09
N THR A 279 3.89 -3.67 -2.97
CA THR A 279 4.09 -4.94 -3.68
C THR A 279 3.96 -4.79 -5.19
N GLY A 280 3.14 -3.83 -5.65
CA GLY A 280 2.91 -3.51 -7.06
C GLY A 280 4.11 -2.87 -7.76
N MET A 281 5.13 -2.42 -7.01
CA MET A 281 6.39 -1.97 -7.62
C MET A 281 7.03 -3.02 -8.53
N VAL A 282 6.72 -4.30 -8.36
CA VAL A 282 7.16 -5.37 -9.28
C VAL A 282 6.73 -5.10 -10.72
N THR A 283 5.63 -4.41 -10.94
CA THR A 283 5.12 -4.04 -12.28
C THR A 283 6.05 -3.07 -13.03
N LEU A 284 6.90 -2.32 -12.33
CA LEU A 284 7.97 -1.51 -12.93
C LEU A 284 9.05 -2.37 -13.61
N GLY A 285 9.07 -3.65 -13.33
CA GLY A 285 9.90 -4.66 -13.99
C GLY A 285 9.29 -5.21 -15.29
N HIS A 286 8.23 -4.58 -15.83
CA HIS A 286 7.51 -5.04 -17.03
C HIS A 286 6.90 -6.44 -16.88
N THR A 287 6.39 -6.76 -15.71
CA THR A 287 5.67 -8.02 -15.51
C THR A 287 4.32 -8.02 -16.22
N ILE A 288 3.71 -6.84 -16.36
CA ILE A 288 2.45 -6.60 -17.09
C ILE A 288 2.60 -5.42 -18.05
N ASN A 289 1.72 -5.34 -19.03
CA ASN A 289 1.74 -4.35 -20.12
C ASN A 289 1.55 -2.88 -19.68
N LEU A 290 1.00 -2.64 -18.50
CA LEU A 290 0.88 -1.31 -17.87
C LEU A 290 1.24 -1.45 -16.40
N ASN A 291 2.21 -0.68 -15.90
CA ASN A 291 2.53 -0.72 -14.48
C ASN A 291 1.39 -0.11 -13.63
N GLU A 292 1.42 -0.38 -12.33
CA GLU A 292 0.35 0.04 -11.41
C GLU A 292 0.11 1.56 -11.40
N PHE A 293 1.14 2.37 -11.61
CA PHE A 293 1.04 3.83 -11.62
C PHE A 293 0.37 4.33 -12.90
N GLU A 294 0.64 3.71 -14.03
CA GLU A 294 -0.04 3.99 -15.31
C GLU A 294 -1.50 3.53 -15.26
N LEU A 295 -1.79 2.40 -14.63
CA LEU A 295 -3.15 1.93 -14.40
C LEU A 295 -3.93 2.89 -13.51
N HIS A 296 -3.32 3.32 -12.39
CA HIS A 296 -3.93 4.30 -11.48
C HIS A 296 -4.22 5.62 -12.20
N LEU A 297 -3.23 6.15 -12.93
CA LEU A 297 -3.40 7.38 -13.69
C LEU A 297 -4.53 7.28 -14.71
N ARG A 298 -4.59 6.20 -15.49
CA ARG A 298 -5.66 6.01 -16.48
C ARG A 298 -7.03 5.93 -15.83
N ALA A 299 -7.16 5.21 -14.73
CA ALA A 299 -8.41 5.07 -13.99
C ALA A 299 -8.93 6.43 -13.50
N ILE A 300 -8.09 7.22 -12.85
CA ILE A 300 -8.50 8.52 -12.29
C ILE A 300 -8.80 9.58 -13.36
N MET A 301 -8.14 9.46 -14.51
CA MET A 301 -8.37 10.34 -15.65
C MET A 301 -9.57 9.91 -16.51
N GLY A 302 -10.14 8.72 -16.22
CA GLY A 302 -11.20 8.13 -17.04
C GLY A 302 -10.73 7.74 -18.44
N TRP A 303 -9.43 7.48 -18.61
CA TRP A 303 -8.86 7.04 -19.89
C TRP A 303 -9.06 5.53 -20.09
N PRO A 304 -9.13 5.07 -21.34
CA PRO A 304 -9.27 3.66 -21.63
C PRO A 304 -8.11 2.84 -21.07
N ILE A 305 -8.44 1.71 -20.46
CA ILE A 305 -7.47 0.71 -20.04
C ILE A 305 -7.71 -0.54 -20.88
N PRO A 306 -6.74 -0.95 -21.71
CA PRO A 306 -6.86 -2.20 -22.47
C PRO A 306 -6.78 -3.41 -21.54
N ALA A 307 -6.98 -4.60 -22.08
CA ALA A 307 -6.80 -5.82 -21.31
C ALA A 307 -5.40 -5.85 -20.66
N ILE A 308 -5.36 -6.19 -19.38
CA ILE A 308 -4.12 -6.41 -18.64
C ILE A 308 -3.68 -7.85 -18.90
N HIS A 309 -2.45 -8.01 -19.30
CA HIS A 309 -1.84 -9.33 -19.53
C HIS A 309 -0.41 -9.37 -19.02
N LEU A 310 0.00 -10.56 -18.62
CA LEU A 310 1.34 -10.85 -18.17
C LEU A 310 2.31 -10.81 -19.34
N GLU A 311 3.44 -10.13 -19.21
CA GLU A 311 4.50 -10.07 -20.22
C GLU A 311 5.76 -10.83 -19.79
N HIS A 312 6.07 -10.78 -18.48
CA HIS A 312 7.26 -11.41 -17.93
C HIS A 312 6.98 -11.99 -16.53
N ASN A 313 7.72 -13.02 -16.18
CA ASN A 313 7.94 -13.35 -14.78
C ASN A 313 8.90 -12.35 -14.20
N GLY A 314 8.61 -11.81 -13.02
CA GLY A 314 9.50 -10.82 -12.40
C GLY A 314 9.32 -10.68 -10.90
N CYS A 315 10.29 -10.05 -10.29
CA CYS A 315 10.31 -9.82 -8.85
C CYS A 315 10.92 -8.47 -8.50
N SER A 316 10.62 -8.02 -7.30
CA SER A 316 11.16 -6.80 -6.68
C SER A 316 11.74 -7.17 -5.32
N ALA A 317 12.92 -6.64 -4.98
CA ALA A 317 13.52 -6.75 -3.66
C ALA A 317 13.96 -5.38 -3.15
N VAL A 318 13.68 -5.09 -1.87
CA VAL A 318 13.96 -3.78 -1.28
C VAL A 318 15.44 -3.55 -1.01
N VAL A 319 15.88 -2.34 -1.25
CA VAL A 319 17.19 -1.82 -0.81
C VAL A 319 17.01 -1.16 0.54
N LEU A 320 17.68 -1.67 1.57
CA LEU A 320 17.53 -1.22 2.94
C LEU A 320 18.71 -0.39 3.40
N ALA A 321 18.45 0.74 4.07
CA ALA A 321 19.47 1.51 4.77
C ALA A 321 20.16 0.68 5.84
N LYS A 322 21.49 0.80 5.94
CA LYS A 322 22.34 0.03 6.85
C LYS A 322 22.58 0.76 8.19
N GLU A 323 22.41 2.08 8.20
CA GLU A 323 22.72 2.96 9.34
C GLU A 323 21.68 4.07 9.49
N ASN A 324 21.84 4.87 10.55
CA ASN A 324 21.07 6.09 10.76
C ASN A 324 21.93 7.30 10.37
N ALA A 325 21.39 8.17 9.50
CA ALA A 325 22.02 9.42 9.11
C ALA A 325 20.97 10.44 8.65
N ASP A 326 21.28 11.72 8.76
CA ASP A 326 20.46 12.85 8.30
C ASP A 326 20.66 13.19 6.80
N HIS A 327 21.31 12.31 6.08
CA HIS A 327 21.55 12.39 4.65
C HIS A 327 21.23 11.05 3.97
N GLU A 328 21.08 11.07 2.65
CA GLU A 328 20.90 9.84 1.87
C GLU A 328 22.17 8.96 1.87
N PRO A 329 22.04 7.63 1.70
CA PRO A 329 23.19 6.75 1.62
C PRO A 329 23.97 6.92 0.30
N THR A 330 25.22 6.47 0.30
CA THR A 330 25.98 6.33 -0.94
C THR A 330 25.55 5.08 -1.69
N TYR A 331 25.04 5.28 -2.92
CA TYR A 331 24.56 4.20 -3.77
C TYR A 331 25.66 3.71 -4.73
N ASP A 332 25.79 2.39 -4.84
CA ASP A 332 26.63 1.73 -5.84
C ASP A 332 25.77 0.82 -6.73
N LEU A 333 25.51 1.25 -7.94
CA LEU A 333 24.65 0.53 -8.88
C LEU A 333 25.42 -0.43 -9.79
N MET A 334 26.76 -0.44 -9.71
CA MET A 334 27.60 -1.10 -10.73
C MET A 334 27.33 -2.59 -10.87
N GLU A 335 27.15 -3.32 -9.77
CA GLU A 335 26.88 -4.75 -9.82
C GLU A 335 25.48 -5.06 -10.37
N ALA A 336 24.48 -4.27 -10.00
CA ALA A 336 23.13 -4.46 -10.51
C ALA A 336 23.02 -4.12 -12.01
N LEU A 337 23.69 -3.06 -12.47
CA LEU A 337 23.63 -2.62 -13.86
C LEU A 337 24.41 -3.50 -14.85
N LYS A 338 25.32 -4.35 -14.39
CA LYS A 338 25.98 -5.38 -15.22
C LYS A 338 25.07 -6.57 -15.56
N GLU A 339 24.03 -6.76 -14.78
CA GLU A 339 23.11 -7.90 -14.90
C GLU A 339 22.00 -7.63 -15.90
N ASP A 340 21.85 -8.51 -16.88
CA ASP A 340 20.74 -8.44 -17.84
C ASP A 340 19.38 -8.54 -17.15
N ARG A 341 18.37 -7.90 -17.74
CA ARG A 341 16.98 -7.90 -17.26
C ARG A 341 16.86 -7.49 -15.78
N THR A 342 17.66 -6.50 -15.39
CA THR A 342 17.71 -5.93 -14.06
C THR A 342 17.49 -4.42 -14.13
N ARG A 343 16.70 -3.89 -13.20
CA ARG A 343 16.43 -2.46 -13.05
C ARG A 343 16.58 -2.07 -11.59
N VAL A 344 16.96 -0.83 -11.34
CA VAL A 344 17.04 -0.25 -10.01
C VAL A 344 16.18 0.99 -9.95
N ARG A 345 15.46 1.16 -8.84
CA ARG A 345 14.74 2.40 -8.52
C ARG A 345 15.24 2.89 -7.17
N ILE A 346 15.92 4.03 -7.19
CA ILE A 346 16.29 4.75 -5.96
C ILE A 346 15.18 5.73 -5.63
N PHE A 347 14.69 5.68 -4.40
CA PHE A 347 13.55 6.49 -3.98
C PHE A 347 13.91 7.96 -3.84
N GLY A 348 15.15 8.27 -3.40
CA GLY A 348 15.59 9.64 -3.18
C GLY A 348 15.09 10.22 -1.84
N LYS A 349 14.96 9.39 -0.81
CA LYS A 349 14.64 9.86 0.54
C LYS A 349 15.84 10.64 1.09
N PRO A 350 15.63 11.84 1.66
CA PRO A 350 16.73 12.74 2.01
C PRO A 350 17.53 12.30 3.24
N ASP A 351 16.99 11.38 4.03
CA ASP A 351 17.60 10.84 5.24
C ASP A 351 17.50 9.31 5.27
N GLN A 352 18.23 8.67 6.14
CA GLN A 352 18.17 7.24 6.34
C GLN A 352 18.13 6.85 7.82
N HIS A 353 17.42 5.77 8.10
CA HIS A 353 17.51 5.04 9.37
C HIS A 353 17.60 3.55 9.06
N LYS A 354 18.28 2.82 9.91
CA LYS A 354 18.52 1.39 9.73
C LYS A 354 17.22 0.64 9.45
N GLY A 355 17.18 -0.06 8.32
CA GLY A 355 16.01 -0.80 7.86
C GLY A 355 15.03 0.01 7.00
N ARG A 356 15.21 1.33 6.85
CA ARG A 356 14.38 2.14 5.95
C ARG A 356 14.57 1.70 4.51
N ARG A 357 13.46 1.57 3.77
CA ARG A 357 13.47 1.26 2.34
C ARG A 357 13.95 2.47 1.55
N MET A 358 15.05 2.33 0.82
CA MET A 358 15.71 3.40 0.06
C MET A 358 15.60 3.19 -1.45
N GLY A 359 15.16 2.01 -1.88
CA GLY A 359 15.00 1.67 -3.29
C GLY A 359 14.51 0.25 -3.47
N VAL A 360 14.37 -0.17 -4.72
CA VAL A 360 14.10 -1.56 -5.11
C VAL A 360 14.99 -1.98 -6.28
N VAL A 361 15.37 -3.25 -6.27
CA VAL A 361 15.95 -3.94 -7.44
C VAL A 361 14.87 -4.82 -8.03
N LEU A 362 14.68 -4.70 -9.34
CA LEU A 362 13.68 -5.42 -10.12
C LEU A 362 14.43 -6.37 -11.07
N CYS A 363 14.12 -7.65 -10.99
CA CYS A 363 14.62 -8.66 -11.93
C CYS A 363 13.44 -9.29 -12.67
N TYR A 364 13.59 -9.53 -13.96
CA TYR A 364 12.54 -10.15 -14.77
C TYR A 364 13.13 -11.13 -15.79
N GLY A 365 12.30 -12.03 -16.30
CA GLY A 365 12.66 -13.03 -17.28
C GLY A 365 11.50 -13.37 -18.21
N SER A 366 11.68 -14.33 -19.10
CA SER A 366 10.57 -14.88 -19.88
C SER A 366 9.51 -15.52 -18.98
N LEU A 367 8.34 -15.81 -19.52
CA LEU A 367 7.23 -16.39 -18.75
C LEU A 367 7.49 -17.80 -18.21
N ASP A 368 8.53 -18.47 -18.70
CA ASP A 368 9.03 -19.75 -18.22
C ASP A 368 10.25 -19.63 -17.29
N ALA A 369 10.71 -18.40 -16.99
CA ALA A 369 11.83 -18.18 -16.09
C ALA A 369 11.50 -18.65 -14.66
N ASP A 370 12.47 -19.31 -14.01
CA ASP A 370 12.31 -19.75 -12.63
C ASP A 370 12.22 -18.57 -11.67
N MET A 371 11.10 -18.45 -10.99
CA MET A 371 10.82 -17.34 -10.09
C MET A 371 11.76 -17.31 -8.89
N ASN A 372 12.16 -18.46 -8.35
CA ASN A 372 13.06 -18.50 -7.20
C ASN A 372 14.45 -17.96 -7.57
N THR A 373 14.96 -18.33 -8.74
CA THR A 373 16.21 -17.79 -9.29
C THR A 373 16.14 -16.26 -9.45
N LEU A 374 15.05 -15.72 -9.97
CA LEU A 374 14.86 -14.27 -10.11
C LEU A 374 14.83 -13.58 -8.73
N ARG A 375 14.10 -14.14 -7.76
CA ARG A 375 14.00 -13.60 -6.40
C ARG A 375 15.36 -13.58 -5.69
N GLU A 376 16.11 -14.69 -5.74
CA GLU A 376 17.46 -14.75 -5.16
C GLU A 376 18.41 -13.75 -5.83
N LYS A 377 18.34 -13.60 -7.15
CA LYS A 377 19.10 -12.59 -7.89
C LYS A 377 18.77 -11.17 -7.41
N ALA A 378 17.49 -10.82 -7.30
CA ALA A 378 17.07 -9.49 -6.87
C ALA A 378 17.52 -9.18 -5.43
N LYS A 379 17.36 -10.12 -4.49
CA LYS A 379 17.83 -9.97 -3.10
C LYS A 379 19.32 -9.79 -3.01
N ARG A 380 20.11 -10.62 -3.72
CA ARG A 380 21.56 -10.52 -3.77
C ARG A 380 22.00 -9.14 -4.26
N LEU A 381 21.41 -8.65 -5.35
CA LEU A 381 21.76 -7.35 -5.92
C LEU A 381 21.30 -6.19 -5.02
N ALA A 382 20.10 -6.27 -4.43
CA ALA A 382 19.61 -5.24 -3.52
C ALA A 382 20.55 -5.02 -2.32
N ALA A 383 21.18 -6.09 -1.82
CA ALA A 383 22.14 -6.02 -0.72
C ALA A 383 23.46 -5.29 -1.07
N THR A 384 23.79 -5.13 -2.36
CA THR A 384 24.99 -4.45 -2.83
C THR A 384 24.82 -2.96 -3.09
N ILE A 385 23.59 -2.46 -3.21
CA ILE A 385 23.29 -1.09 -3.65
C ILE A 385 23.78 -0.02 -2.67
N ILE A 386 23.67 -0.25 -1.37
CA ILE A 386 24.14 0.68 -0.33
C ILE A 386 25.48 0.20 0.20
N LYS A 387 26.49 1.08 0.18
CA LYS A 387 27.82 0.84 0.72
C LYS A 387 27.86 0.87 2.23
#